data_b26a964115143d06b3be6526b3c1c9f3
#
_entry.id   b26a964115143d06b3be6526b3c1c9f3
#
_cell.length_a   1.000
_cell.length_b   1.000
_cell.length_c   1.000
_cell.angle_alpha   90.00
_cell.angle_beta   90.00
_cell.angle_gamma   90.00
#
_symmetry.space_group_name_H-M   'P 1'
#
loop_
_entity.id
_entity.type
_entity.pdbx_description
1 polymer ?
#
loop_
_entity_poly.entity_id
_entity_poly.type
_entity_poly.pdbx_seq_one_letter_code
_entity_poly.pdbx_strand_id
1 'polypeptide(L)'
;MALEEVHKRNEEHRTHRAGWLRAAVLGANDGLVSTASLMVGVAAAGKNEFLVTAGIAGITAGAMSMAVGEYVSVRSQNDVEDSDRLLEIEHLAADPEGELQELQHIYINRGLTPALALQVALEMHRKDPLEAHLRDELGQHPHSKARPVQAAVASAIAFTTGGLIPFAGAFAPTLGAKAWSIVVFTLGGLILTGVVSARISGSKVFAPTVRVLIGGCLGMAITAGIGQIANISGI
;
A
#
# COMPACT_ATOMS: atom_id res chain seq x y z
N MET A 1 17.99 9.97 37.40
CA MET A 1 18.88 9.13 36.53
C MET A 1 18.16 7.99 35.83
N ALA A 2 17.36 7.16 36.51
CA ALA A 2 16.68 6.03 35.84
C ALA A 2 15.56 6.41 34.82
N LEU A 3 14.86 7.53 35.02
CA LEU A 3 13.78 7.98 34.11
C LEU A 3 14.33 8.68 32.84
N GLU A 4 15.52 9.25 32.90
CA GLU A 4 16.16 9.90 31.74
C GLU A 4 16.79 8.89 30.76
N GLU A 5 17.21 7.71 31.25
CA GLU A 5 17.73 6.64 30.39
C GLU A 5 16.63 5.87 29.66
N VAL A 6 15.42 5.79 30.22
CA VAL A 6 14.26 5.17 29.55
C VAL A 6 13.79 6.02 28.37
N HIS A 7 13.93 7.35 28.43
CA HIS A 7 13.56 8.26 27.33
C HIS A 7 14.57 8.31 26.17
N LYS A 8 15.76 7.73 26.31
CA LYS A 8 16.78 7.65 25.23
C LYS A 8 16.70 6.43 24.35
N ARG A 9 15.78 5.49 24.58
CA ARG A 9 15.38 4.57 23.53
C ARG A 9 14.51 5.34 22.54
N ASN A 10 15.12 5.90 21.51
CA ASN A 10 14.42 6.30 20.30
C ASN A 10 13.66 5.08 19.77
N GLU A 11 12.47 4.86 20.28
CA GLU A 11 11.49 3.98 19.65
C GLU A 11 11.08 4.70 18.37
N GLU A 12 11.83 4.48 17.31
CA GLU A 12 11.44 4.89 15.96
C GLU A 12 10.15 4.13 15.62
N HIS A 13 9.02 4.69 15.99
CA HIS A 13 7.72 4.18 15.58
C HIS A 13 7.65 4.23 14.06
N ARG A 14 7.57 3.07 13.44
CA ARG A 14 7.61 2.90 11.97
C ARG A 14 6.33 3.36 11.27
N THR A 15 5.33 3.81 12.04
CA THR A 15 4.01 4.27 11.57
C THR A 15 4.09 5.39 10.54
N HIS A 16 5.05 6.32 10.66
CA HIS A 16 5.23 7.41 9.69
C HIS A 16 5.71 6.95 8.29
N ARG A 17 6.21 5.72 8.18
CA ARG A 17 6.67 5.14 6.91
C ARG A 17 5.60 4.27 6.23
N ALA A 18 4.44 4.07 6.87
CA ALA A 18 3.46 3.06 6.45
C ALA A 18 2.83 3.35 5.07
N GLY A 19 2.58 4.61 4.73
CA GLY A 19 1.88 4.97 3.49
C GLY A 19 2.67 4.67 2.21
N TRP A 20 3.79 5.34 2.02
CA TRP A 20 4.61 5.17 0.81
C TRP A 20 5.26 3.78 0.73
N LEU A 21 5.60 3.18 1.90
CA LEU A 21 6.16 1.83 1.95
C LEU A 21 5.14 0.79 1.51
N ARG A 22 3.89 0.92 1.94
CA ARG A 22 2.79 0.07 1.47
C ARG A 22 2.64 0.17 -0.05
N ALA A 23 2.63 1.39 -0.59
CA ALA A 23 2.53 1.63 -2.03
C ALA A 23 3.71 0.99 -2.79
N ALA A 24 4.93 1.12 -2.26
CA ALA A 24 6.12 0.52 -2.87
C ALA A 24 6.11 -1.02 -2.82
N VAL A 25 5.74 -1.62 -1.69
CA VAL A 25 5.65 -3.09 -1.58
C VAL A 25 4.55 -3.64 -2.47
N LEU A 26 3.38 -3.00 -2.50
CA LEU A 26 2.27 -3.38 -3.36
C LEU A 26 2.69 -3.26 -4.83
N GLY A 27 3.26 -2.13 -5.24
CA GLY A 27 3.72 -1.90 -6.60
C GLY A 27 4.75 -2.93 -7.06
N ALA A 28 5.77 -3.23 -6.23
CA ALA A 28 6.80 -4.20 -6.57
C ALA A 28 6.23 -5.63 -6.76
N ASN A 29 5.36 -6.07 -5.85
CA ASN A 29 4.72 -7.38 -5.96
C ASN A 29 3.79 -7.45 -7.17
N ASP A 30 3.01 -6.41 -7.43
CA ASP A 30 2.10 -6.36 -8.57
C ASP A 30 2.88 -6.33 -9.90
N GLY A 31 3.96 -5.55 -9.97
CA GLY A 31 4.86 -5.54 -11.12
C GLY A 31 5.47 -6.90 -11.43
N LEU A 32 5.92 -7.63 -10.39
CA LEU A 32 6.43 -9.00 -10.51
C LEU A 32 5.35 -9.95 -11.07
N VAL A 33 4.19 -10.00 -10.40
CA VAL A 33 3.15 -11.00 -10.70
C VAL A 33 2.45 -10.70 -12.02
N SER A 34 2.03 -9.44 -12.24
CA SER A 34 1.26 -9.08 -13.45
C SER A 34 2.10 -9.19 -14.73
N THR A 35 3.36 -8.69 -14.69
CA THR A 35 4.26 -8.80 -15.83
C THR A 35 4.62 -10.26 -16.13
N ALA A 36 4.95 -11.05 -15.11
CA ALA A 36 5.24 -12.46 -15.27
C ALA A 36 4.04 -13.22 -15.83
N SER A 37 2.85 -13.00 -15.28
CA SER A 37 1.61 -13.64 -15.70
C SER A 37 1.28 -13.33 -17.16
N LEU A 38 1.37 -12.05 -17.55
CA LEU A 38 1.18 -11.63 -18.94
C LEU A 38 2.16 -12.34 -19.89
N MET A 39 3.45 -12.32 -19.54
CA MET A 39 4.50 -12.90 -20.37
C MET A 39 4.39 -14.44 -20.48
N VAL A 40 4.08 -15.10 -19.36
CA VAL A 40 3.85 -16.56 -19.36
C VAL A 40 2.63 -16.92 -20.19
N GLY A 41 1.54 -16.12 -20.11
CA GLY A 41 0.35 -16.30 -20.94
C GLY A 41 0.66 -16.17 -22.44
N VAL A 42 1.40 -15.13 -22.85
CA VAL A 42 1.84 -14.91 -24.24
C VAL A 42 2.74 -16.05 -24.73
N ALA A 43 3.67 -16.51 -23.89
CA ALA A 43 4.53 -17.64 -24.22
C ALA A 43 3.73 -18.93 -24.39
N ALA A 44 2.74 -19.19 -23.53
CA ALA A 44 1.88 -20.37 -23.61
C ALA A 44 0.93 -20.34 -24.82
N ALA A 45 0.56 -19.15 -25.28
CA ALA A 45 -0.17 -18.97 -26.56
C ALA A 45 0.69 -19.19 -27.82
N GLY A 46 1.98 -19.49 -27.67
CA GLY A 46 2.89 -19.70 -28.81
C GLY A 46 3.34 -18.40 -29.50
N LYS A 47 2.97 -17.24 -28.99
CA LYS A 47 3.20 -15.91 -29.58
C LYS A 47 4.52 -15.29 -29.10
N ASN A 48 5.61 -16.02 -29.22
CA ASN A 48 6.89 -15.65 -28.61
C ASN A 48 7.56 -14.40 -29.19
N GLU A 49 7.24 -14.04 -30.42
CA GLU A 49 7.66 -12.82 -31.10
C GLU A 49 7.10 -11.56 -30.40
N PHE A 50 5.97 -11.67 -29.72
CA PHE A 50 5.35 -10.56 -28.98
C PHE A 50 5.78 -10.49 -27.51
N LEU A 51 6.60 -11.42 -27.03
CA LEU A 51 6.94 -11.53 -25.62
C LEU A 51 7.60 -10.26 -25.05
N VAL A 52 8.56 -9.70 -25.79
CA VAL A 52 9.25 -8.46 -25.40
C VAL A 52 8.31 -7.26 -25.44
N THR A 53 7.54 -7.14 -26.54
CA THR A 53 6.58 -6.04 -26.70
C THR A 53 5.49 -6.10 -25.64
N ALA A 54 4.95 -7.28 -25.34
CA ALA A 54 3.95 -7.48 -24.28
C ALA A 54 4.53 -7.15 -22.91
N GLY A 55 5.77 -7.52 -22.63
CA GLY A 55 6.45 -7.16 -21.38
C GLY A 55 6.60 -5.66 -21.21
N ILE A 56 7.08 -4.94 -22.23
CA ILE A 56 7.21 -3.48 -22.21
C ILE A 56 5.84 -2.81 -22.03
N ALA A 57 4.85 -3.23 -22.83
CA ALA A 57 3.49 -2.69 -22.75
C ALA A 57 2.87 -2.95 -21.37
N GLY A 58 3.03 -4.16 -20.82
CA GLY A 58 2.54 -4.53 -19.51
C GLY A 58 3.16 -3.72 -18.38
N ILE A 59 4.49 -3.55 -18.38
CA ILE A 59 5.20 -2.72 -17.40
C ILE A 59 4.73 -1.26 -17.50
N THR A 60 4.65 -0.71 -18.71
CA THR A 60 4.26 0.70 -18.90
C THR A 60 2.81 0.94 -18.47
N ALA A 61 1.88 0.13 -18.94
CA ALA A 61 0.46 0.24 -18.62
C ALA A 61 0.22 0.01 -17.11
N GLY A 62 0.84 -1.00 -16.54
CA GLY A 62 0.72 -1.31 -15.12
C GLY A 62 1.30 -0.21 -14.22
N ALA A 63 2.48 0.31 -14.53
CA ALA A 63 3.09 1.42 -13.79
C ALA A 63 2.21 2.68 -13.81
N MET A 64 1.64 3.03 -14.96
CA MET A 64 0.72 4.16 -15.09
C MET A 64 -0.59 3.92 -14.34
N SER A 65 -1.17 2.72 -14.44
CA SER A 65 -2.38 2.34 -13.71
C SER A 65 -2.18 2.42 -12.20
N MET A 66 -1.06 1.88 -11.70
CA MET A 66 -0.71 1.95 -10.29
C MET A 66 -0.48 3.38 -9.81
N ALA A 67 0.22 4.21 -10.61
CA ALA A 67 0.44 5.62 -10.28
C ALA A 67 -0.88 6.40 -10.14
N VAL A 68 -1.77 6.26 -11.12
CA VAL A 68 -3.07 6.92 -11.13
C VAL A 68 -3.96 6.40 -10.00
N GLY A 69 -4.02 5.08 -9.80
CA GLY A 69 -4.81 4.46 -8.75
C GLY A 69 -4.39 4.91 -7.35
N GLU A 70 -3.08 4.92 -7.08
CA GLU A 70 -2.53 5.37 -5.79
C GLU A 70 -2.74 6.87 -5.58
N TYR A 71 -2.55 7.69 -6.62
CA TYR A 71 -2.83 9.12 -6.57
C TYR A 71 -4.29 9.40 -6.21
N VAL A 72 -5.22 8.78 -6.93
CA VAL A 72 -6.67 8.99 -6.72
C VAL A 72 -7.09 8.48 -5.34
N SER A 73 -6.61 7.30 -4.92
CA SER A 73 -6.92 6.74 -3.61
C SER A 73 -6.49 7.64 -2.46
N VAL A 74 -5.22 8.10 -2.50
CA VAL A 74 -4.68 8.98 -1.45
C VAL A 74 -5.31 10.37 -1.49
N ARG A 75 -5.63 10.89 -2.69
CA ARG A 75 -6.32 12.17 -2.83
C ARG A 75 -7.74 12.10 -2.29
N SER A 76 -8.49 11.04 -2.61
CA SER A 76 -9.84 10.83 -2.08
C SER A 76 -9.86 10.73 -0.56
N GLN A 77 -8.84 10.08 0.04
CA GLN A 77 -8.72 10.07 1.49
C GLN A 77 -8.55 11.49 2.06
N ASN A 78 -7.67 12.30 1.46
CA ASN A 78 -7.50 13.69 1.88
C ASN A 78 -8.78 14.51 1.68
N ASP A 79 -9.54 14.27 0.61
CA ASP A 79 -10.79 14.99 0.34
C ASP A 79 -11.88 14.65 1.39
N VAL A 80 -11.93 13.40 1.88
CA VAL A 80 -12.79 13.00 3.00
C VAL A 80 -12.35 13.72 4.28
N GLU A 81 -11.05 13.67 4.63
CA GLU A 81 -10.51 14.36 5.81
C GLU A 81 -10.79 15.88 5.78
N ASP A 82 -10.66 16.52 4.61
CA ASP A 82 -10.95 17.94 4.43
C ASP A 82 -12.48 18.22 4.58
N SER A 83 -13.34 17.31 4.10
CA SER A 83 -14.80 17.42 4.26
C SER A 83 -15.23 17.28 5.72
N ASP A 84 -14.71 16.27 6.42
CA ASP A 84 -14.98 16.05 7.84
C ASP A 84 -14.54 17.27 8.66
N ARG A 85 -13.37 17.83 8.34
CA ARG A 85 -12.88 19.04 9.00
C ARG A 85 -13.79 20.24 8.81
N LEU A 86 -14.37 20.42 7.62
CA LEU A 86 -15.32 21.51 7.37
C LEU A 86 -16.62 21.30 8.15
N LEU A 87 -17.12 20.08 8.20
CA LEU A 87 -18.31 19.71 8.97
C LEU A 87 -18.10 19.99 10.47
N GLU A 88 -16.94 19.65 10.99
CA GLU A 88 -16.57 19.89 12.39
C GLU A 88 -16.52 21.39 12.72
N ILE A 89 -16.02 22.22 11.82
CA ILE A 89 -16.04 23.68 11.98
C ILE A 89 -17.50 24.19 12.07
N GLU A 90 -18.41 23.64 11.25
CA GLU A 90 -19.83 24.00 11.26
C GLU A 90 -20.50 23.58 12.58
N HIS A 91 -20.24 22.38 13.09
CA HIS A 91 -20.76 21.87 14.35
C HIS A 91 -20.28 22.71 15.51
N LEU A 92 -18.98 22.97 15.64
CA LEU A 92 -18.41 23.82 16.68
C LEU A 92 -18.97 25.24 16.68
N ALA A 93 -19.35 25.77 15.51
CA ALA A 93 -20.00 27.08 15.40
C ALA A 93 -21.48 27.07 15.75
N ALA A 94 -22.18 25.96 15.45
CA ALA A 94 -23.62 25.82 15.67
C ALA A 94 -23.99 25.50 17.12
N ASP A 95 -23.25 24.57 17.76
CA ASP A 95 -23.52 24.10 19.13
C ASP A 95 -22.22 23.86 19.93
N PRO A 96 -21.50 24.90 20.35
CA PRO A 96 -20.25 24.75 21.12
C PRO A 96 -20.39 23.99 22.44
N GLU A 97 -21.59 24.02 23.07
CA GLU A 97 -21.84 23.31 24.32
C GLU A 97 -22.08 21.82 24.07
N GLY A 98 -22.80 21.48 23.01
CA GLY A 98 -22.99 20.09 22.57
C GLY A 98 -21.66 19.43 22.21
N GLU A 99 -20.82 20.11 21.46
CA GLU A 99 -19.50 19.65 21.08
C GLU A 99 -18.57 19.43 22.29
N LEU A 100 -18.64 20.32 23.27
CA LEU A 100 -17.89 20.11 24.54
C LEU A 100 -18.38 18.85 25.28
N GLN A 101 -19.70 18.59 25.29
CA GLN A 101 -20.26 17.39 25.90
C GLN A 101 -19.85 16.13 25.12
N GLU A 102 -19.79 16.18 23.80
CA GLU A 102 -19.31 15.10 22.97
C GLU A 102 -17.87 14.75 23.28
N LEU A 103 -16.99 15.74 23.33
CA LEU A 103 -15.58 15.56 23.72
C LEU A 103 -15.46 14.96 25.13
N GLN A 104 -16.30 15.39 26.09
CA GLN A 104 -16.36 14.79 27.42
C GLN A 104 -16.74 13.31 27.35
N HIS A 105 -17.75 12.93 26.54
CA HIS A 105 -18.16 11.54 26.37
C HIS A 105 -17.07 10.67 25.75
N ILE A 106 -16.32 11.20 24.79
CA ILE A 106 -15.15 10.51 24.22
C ILE A 106 -14.15 10.16 25.32
N TYR A 107 -13.84 11.08 26.22
CA TYR A 107 -12.90 10.82 27.32
C TYR A 107 -13.47 9.87 28.39
N ILE A 108 -14.79 9.90 28.66
CA ILE A 108 -15.43 8.91 29.53
C ILE A 108 -15.31 7.51 28.91
N ASN A 109 -15.57 7.36 27.62
CA ASN A 109 -15.43 6.10 26.90
C ASN A 109 -13.99 5.58 26.87
N ARG A 110 -13.00 6.47 27.01
CA ARG A 110 -11.58 6.13 27.18
C ARG A 110 -11.19 5.76 28.62
N GLY A 111 -12.16 5.77 29.56
CA GLY A 111 -11.98 5.30 30.93
C GLY A 111 -11.76 6.40 31.97
N LEU A 112 -11.93 7.67 31.64
CA LEU A 112 -11.89 8.74 32.65
C LEU A 112 -13.20 8.80 33.45
N THR A 113 -13.12 9.23 34.71
CA THR A 113 -14.33 9.57 35.50
C THR A 113 -15.02 10.78 34.89
N PRO A 114 -16.38 10.91 34.97
CA PRO A 114 -17.09 12.04 34.40
C PRO A 114 -16.55 13.42 34.80
N ALA A 115 -16.15 13.58 36.07
CA ALA A 115 -15.59 14.83 36.57
C ALA A 115 -14.22 15.17 35.91
N LEU A 116 -13.36 14.18 35.78
CA LEU A 116 -12.05 14.36 35.15
C LEU A 116 -12.18 14.55 33.65
N ALA A 117 -13.08 13.80 33.00
CA ALA A 117 -13.36 13.93 31.58
C ALA A 117 -13.82 15.35 31.22
N LEU A 118 -14.71 15.94 32.03
CA LEU A 118 -15.15 17.34 31.86
C LEU A 118 -13.98 18.32 31.96
N GLN A 119 -13.13 18.16 32.96
CA GLN A 119 -11.97 19.03 33.13
C GLN A 119 -11.02 18.97 31.96
N VAL A 120 -10.73 17.76 31.45
CA VAL A 120 -9.89 17.55 30.28
C VAL A 120 -10.54 18.14 29.03
N ALA A 121 -11.83 17.89 28.79
CA ALA A 121 -12.57 18.44 27.65
C ALA A 121 -12.54 19.98 27.65
N LEU A 122 -12.78 20.62 28.79
CA LEU A 122 -12.72 22.09 28.92
C LEU A 122 -11.33 22.65 28.59
N GLU A 123 -10.26 22.02 29.06
CA GLU A 123 -8.90 22.50 28.79
C GLU A 123 -8.53 22.31 27.32
N MET A 124 -8.91 21.19 26.70
CA MET A 124 -8.66 20.93 25.26
C MET A 124 -9.48 21.89 24.39
N HIS A 125 -10.76 22.06 24.70
CA HIS A 125 -11.66 22.96 23.98
C HIS A 125 -11.19 24.42 24.07
N ARG A 126 -10.68 24.84 25.23
CA ARG A 126 -10.14 26.20 25.43
C ARG A 126 -8.88 26.46 24.61
N LYS A 127 -8.05 25.43 24.39
CA LYS A 127 -6.79 25.55 23.66
C LYS A 127 -7.03 25.62 22.15
N ASP A 128 -7.66 24.62 21.59
CA ASP A 128 -8.05 24.51 20.18
C ASP A 128 -9.15 23.43 20.06
N PRO A 129 -10.43 23.85 20.05
CA PRO A 129 -11.53 22.91 19.96
C PRO A 129 -11.47 22.05 18.70
N LEU A 130 -11.17 22.65 17.54
CA LEU A 130 -11.10 21.92 16.28
C LEU A 130 -9.99 20.86 16.29
N GLU A 131 -8.79 21.19 16.76
CA GLU A 131 -7.72 20.21 16.87
C GLU A 131 -8.08 19.06 17.82
N ALA A 132 -8.78 19.37 18.93
CA ALA A 132 -9.21 18.36 19.90
C ALA A 132 -10.19 17.35 19.26
N HIS A 133 -11.20 17.81 18.55
CA HIS A 133 -12.17 16.96 17.85
C HIS A 133 -11.53 16.18 16.71
N LEU A 134 -10.80 16.83 15.81
CA LEU A 134 -10.11 16.16 14.71
C LEU A 134 -9.23 15.01 15.21
N ARG A 135 -8.50 15.21 16.30
CA ARG A 135 -7.61 14.21 16.86
C ARG A 135 -8.34 13.11 17.63
N ASP A 136 -9.25 13.51 18.55
CA ASP A 136 -9.79 12.60 19.57
C ASP A 136 -11.08 11.91 19.14
N GLU A 137 -11.84 12.50 18.24
CA GLU A 137 -13.04 11.94 17.61
C GLU A 137 -12.71 11.28 16.29
N LEU A 138 -12.12 12.02 15.34
CA LEU A 138 -11.89 11.57 13.95
C LEU A 138 -10.54 10.87 13.74
N GLY A 139 -9.64 10.90 14.74
CA GLY A 139 -8.31 10.29 14.64
C GLY A 139 -7.38 10.97 13.63
N GLN A 140 -7.72 12.19 13.21
CA GLN A 140 -6.94 12.97 12.26
C GLN A 140 -5.81 13.72 12.98
N HIS A 141 -4.61 13.62 12.44
CA HIS A 141 -3.44 14.34 12.98
C HIS A 141 -2.92 15.34 11.95
N PRO A 142 -2.73 16.63 12.31
CA PRO A 142 -2.29 17.68 11.39
C PRO A 142 -1.01 17.37 10.61
N HIS A 143 -0.13 16.55 11.20
CA HIS A 143 1.16 16.18 10.62
C HIS A 143 1.16 14.87 9.82
N SER A 144 0.03 14.17 9.72
CA SER A 144 -0.08 12.86 9.06
C SER A 144 -0.72 12.91 7.68
N LYS A 145 -1.00 14.11 7.12
CA LYS A 145 -1.66 14.23 5.82
C LYS A 145 -0.88 13.48 4.73
N ALA A 146 -1.55 12.54 4.09
CA ALA A 146 -0.94 11.70 3.09
C ALA A 146 -0.58 12.50 1.83
N ARG A 147 0.51 12.10 1.13
CA ARG A 147 1.07 12.81 -0.03
C ARG A 147 0.79 12.04 -1.32
N PRO A 148 -0.27 12.40 -2.09
CA PRO A 148 -0.72 11.63 -3.25
C PRO A 148 0.35 11.45 -4.32
N VAL A 149 1.07 12.52 -4.67
CA VAL A 149 2.13 12.46 -5.70
C VAL A 149 3.29 11.57 -5.25
N GLN A 150 3.70 11.66 -3.99
CA GLN A 150 4.78 10.83 -3.48
C GLN A 150 4.41 9.33 -3.50
N ALA A 151 3.18 9.01 -3.11
CA ALA A 151 2.66 7.64 -3.14
C ALA A 151 2.58 7.11 -4.58
N ALA A 152 2.04 7.90 -5.52
CA ALA A 152 1.94 7.56 -6.93
C ALA A 152 3.31 7.26 -7.57
N VAL A 153 4.28 8.15 -7.36
CA VAL A 153 5.64 7.98 -7.90
C VAL A 153 6.33 6.76 -7.29
N ALA A 154 6.21 6.57 -5.98
CA ALA A 154 6.78 5.41 -5.31
C ALA A 154 6.19 4.09 -5.84
N SER A 155 4.87 4.05 -6.07
CA SER A 155 4.16 2.89 -6.61
C SER A 155 4.59 2.59 -8.06
N ALA A 156 4.66 3.61 -8.93
CA ALA A 156 5.08 3.45 -10.32
C ALA A 156 6.53 2.95 -10.44
N ILE A 157 7.46 3.51 -9.66
CA ILE A 157 8.86 3.09 -9.65
C ILE A 157 8.97 1.65 -9.15
N ALA A 158 8.26 1.32 -8.06
CA ALA A 158 8.27 -0.01 -7.49
C ALA A 158 7.68 -1.05 -8.45
N PHE A 159 6.55 -0.74 -9.12
CA PHE A 159 5.95 -1.60 -10.15
C PHE A 159 6.92 -1.85 -11.30
N THR A 160 7.51 -0.79 -11.84
CA THR A 160 8.49 -0.89 -12.94
C THR A 160 9.68 -1.77 -12.52
N THR A 161 10.24 -1.53 -11.35
CA THR A 161 11.37 -2.31 -10.84
C THR A 161 11.00 -3.79 -10.65
N GLY A 162 9.81 -4.06 -10.11
CA GLY A 162 9.28 -5.41 -9.97
C GLY A 162 9.10 -6.11 -11.32
N GLY A 163 8.49 -5.41 -12.29
CA GLY A 163 8.22 -5.94 -13.64
C GLY A 163 9.47 -6.20 -14.49
N LEU A 164 10.54 -5.47 -14.26
CA LEU A 164 11.82 -5.69 -14.94
C LEU A 164 12.47 -7.04 -14.57
N ILE A 165 12.16 -7.60 -13.41
CA ILE A 165 12.73 -8.88 -12.97
C ILE A 165 12.25 -10.04 -13.87
N PRO A 166 10.94 -10.33 -14.03
CA PRO A 166 10.47 -11.35 -14.97
C PRO A 166 10.81 -11.01 -16.43
N PHE A 167 10.79 -9.72 -16.79
CA PHE A 167 11.12 -9.25 -18.12
C PHE A 167 12.53 -9.66 -18.56
N ALA A 168 13.50 -9.69 -17.64
CA ALA A 168 14.84 -10.20 -17.93
C ALA A 168 14.84 -11.66 -18.44
N GLY A 169 13.87 -12.46 -18.05
CA GLY A 169 13.69 -13.84 -18.53
C GLY A 169 13.36 -13.96 -20.03
N ALA A 170 12.81 -12.90 -20.66
CA ALA A 170 12.53 -12.89 -22.09
C ALA A 170 13.75 -13.02 -22.99
N PHE A 171 14.93 -12.72 -22.46
CA PHE A 171 16.21 -12.73 -23.19
C PHE A 171 16.95 -14.07 -23.13
N ALA A 172 16.37 -15.11 -22.54
CA ALA A 172 16.93 -16.46 -22.56
C ALA A 172 16.99 -17.02 -24.00
N PRO A 173 17.99 -17.87 -24.32
CA PRO A 173 18.32 -18.21 -25.71
C PRO A 173 17.31 -19.09 -26.44
N THR A 174 16.49 -19.87 -25.71
CA THR A 174 15.49 -20.77 -26.31
C THR A 174 14.11 -20.51 -25.75
N LEU A 175 13.07 -20.89 -26.49
CA LEU A 175 11.65 -20.72 -26.11
C LEU A 175 11.31 -21.34 -24.75
N GLY A 176 11.68 -22.60 -24.54
CA GLY A 176 11.48 -23.27 -23.26
C GLY A 176 12.27 -22.61 -22.14
N ALA A 177 13.49 -22.14 -22.43
CA ALA A 177 14.32 -21.42 -21.48
C ALA A 177 13.70 -20.06 -21.11
N LYS A 178 13.05 -19.34 -22.04
CA LYS A 178 12.38 -18.07 -21.77
C LYS A 178 11.28 -18.22 -20.74
N ALA A 179 10.31 -19.13 -20.98
CA ALA A 179 9.22 -19.37 -20.05
C ALA A 179 9.71 -19.77 -18.65
N TRP A 180 10.65 -20.70 -18.57
CA TRP A 180 11.25 -21.10 -17.30
C TRP A 180 12.03 -19.97 -16.62
N SER A 181 12.79 -19.18 -17.38
CA SER A 181 13.54 -18.04 -16.82
C SER A 181 12.61 -16.97 -16.23
N ILE A 182 11.51 -16.67 -16.92
CA ILE A 182 10.48 -15.74 -16.40
C ILE A 182 9.96 -16.25 -15.06
N VAL A 183 9.56 -17.52 -14.96
CA VAL A 183 9.05 -18.12 -13.73
C VAL A 183 10.11 -18.09 -12.61
N VAL A 184 11.33 -18.53 -12.90
CA VAL A 184 12.41 -18.59 -11.92
C VAL A 184 12.78 -17.20 -11.38
N PHE A 185 12.95 -16.21 -12.26
CA PHE A 185 13.22 -14.84 -11.85
C PHE A 185 12.06 -14.25 -11.04
N THR A 186 10.81 -14.54 -11.43
CA THR A 186 9.64 -14.10 -10.67
C THR A 186 9.61 -14.70 -9.27
N LEU A 187 9.79 -16.01 -9.13
CA LEU A 187 9.82 -16.66 -7.82
C LEU A 187 10.95 -16.11 -6.93
N GLY A 188 12.13 -15.90 -7.50
CA GLY A 188 13.24 -15.26 -6.79
C GLY A 188 12.91 -13.83 -6.34
N GLY A 189 12.27 -13.04 -7.23
CA GLY A 189 11.80 -11.70 -6.93
C GLY A 189 10.74 -11.67 -5.83
N LEU A 190 9.78 -12.59 -5.86
CA LEU A 190 8.73 -12.71 -4.84
C LEU A 190 9.30 -13.12 -3.47
N ILE A 191 10.28 -14.00 -3.44
CA ILE A 191 11.00 -14.34 -2.19
C ILE A 191 11.69 -13.09 -1.66
N LEU A 192 12.43 -12.38 -2.51
CA LEU A 192 13.15 -11.17 -2.12
C LEU A 192 12.21 -10.09 -1.58
N THR A 193 11.14 -9.76 -2.31
CA THR A 193 10.17 -8.75 -1.87
C THR A 193 9.43 -9.18 -0.62
N GLY A 194 9.07 -10.45 -0.47
CA GLY A 194 8.47 -11.01 0.74
C GLY A 194 9.39 -10.89 1.97
N VAL A 195 10.68 -11.21 1.82
CA VAL A 195 11.69 -11.08 2.89
C VAL A 195 11.92 -9.63 3.25
N VAL A 196 12.09 -8.76 2.26
CA VAL A 196 12.32 -7.31 2.48
C VAL A 196 11.13 -6.68 3.17
N SER A 197 9.90 -6.95 2.68
CA SER A 197 8.67 -6.45 3.28
C SER A 197 8.52 -6.90 4.74
N ALA A 198 8.77 -8.18 5.04
CA ALA A 198 8.70 -8.72 6.39
C ALA A 198 9.73 -8.07 7.33
N ARG A 199 10.97 -7.86 6.87
CA ARG A 199 12.01 -7.20 7.66
C ARG A 199 11.69 -5.74 7.97
N ILE A 200 11.15 -5.02 6.99
CA ILE A 200 10.77 -3.61 7.17
C ILE A 200 9.59 -3.48 8.14
N SER A 201 8.60 -4.36 8.03
CA SER A 201 7.44 -4.39 8.93
C SER A 201 7.73 -4.98 10.31
N GLY A 202 8.90 -5.62 10.49
CA GLY A 202 9.25 -6.31 11.74
C GLY A 202 8.47 -7.60 11.96
N SER A 203 7.85 -8.18 10.92
CA SER A 203 7.07 -9.41 10.97
C SER A 203 7.92 -10.66 10.71
N LYS A 204 7.36 -11.85 11.02
CA LYS A 204 8.00 -13.13 10.68
C LYS A 204 8.04 -13.30 9.16
N VAL A 205 9.21 -13.62 8.60
CA VAL A 205 9.46 -13.67 7.15
C VAL A 205 8.64 -14.74 6.44
N PHE A 206 8.43 -15.90 7.07
CA PHE A 206 7.88 -17.10 6.41
C PHE A 206 6.46 -16.90 5.87
N ALA A 207 5.51 -16.50 6.70
CA ALA A 207 4.10 -16.43 6.32
C ALA A 207 3.81 -15.38 5.21
N PRO A 208 4.34 -14.13 5.26
CA PRO A 208 4.19 -13.18 4.16
C PRO A 208 4.79 -13.67 2.86
N THR A 209 6.00 -14.25 2.90
CA THR A 209 6.69 -14.74 1.70
C THR A 209 5.92 -15.88 1.04
N VAL A 210 5.44 -16.87 1.81
CA VAL A 210 4.63 -17.98 1.27
C VAL A 210 3.34 -17.48 0.65
N ARG A 211 2.67 -16.51 1.28
CA ARG A 211 1.42 -15.93 0.73
C ARG A 211 1.64 -15.28 -0.63
N VAL A 212 2.72 -14.52 -0.79
CA VAL A 212 3.03 -13.84 -2.06
C VAL A 212 3.42 -14.87 -3.14
N LEU A 213 4.19 -15.90 -2.77
CA LEU A 213 4.55 -17.00 -3.67
C LEU A 213 3.32 -17.75 -4.19
N ILE A 214 2.40 -18.12 -3.31
CA ILE A 214 1.14 -18.81 -3.71
C ILE A 214 0.36 -17.93 -4.68
N GLY A 215 0.18 -16.64 -4.37
CA GLY A 215 -0.54 -15.72 -5.25
C GLY A 215 0.12 -15.59 -6.62
N GLY A 216 1.45 -15.45 -6.67
CA GLY A 216 2.19 -15.35 -7.92
C GLY A 216 2.15 -16.64 -8.76
N CYS A 217 2.29 -17.80 -8.13
CA CYS A 217 2.16 -19.09 -8.81
C CYS A 217 0.75 -19.27 -9.39
N LEU A 218 -0.29 -18.93 -8.64
CA LEU A 218 -1.68 -19.03 -9.13
C LEU A 218 -1.92 -18.10 -10.32
N GLY A 219 -1.47 -16.85 -10.26
CA GLY A 219 -1.58 -15.89 -11.35
C GLY A 219 -0.93 -16.41 -12.63
N MET A 220 0.32 -16.86 -12.54
CA MET A 220 1.04 -17.44 -13.69
C MET A 220 0.37 -18.72 -14.22
N ALA A 221 -0.11 -19.59 -13.35
CA ALA A 221 -0.77 -20.83 -13.76
C ALA A 221 -2.09 -20.56 -14.51
N ILE A 222 -2.90 -19.63 -14.01
CA ILE A 222 -4.17 -19.26 -14.65
C ILE A 222 -3.90 -18.66 -16.04
N THR A 223 -2.96 -17.73 -16.16
CA THR A 223 -2.66 -17.08 -17.44
C THR A 223 -1.98 -18.02 -18.42
N ALA A 224 -1.15 -18.96 -17.96
CA ALA A 224 -0.61 -20.03 -18.81
C ALA A 224 -1.73 -20.92 -19.36
N GLY A 225 -2.71 -21.29 -18.54
CA GLY A 225 -3.88 -22.06 -18.96
C GLY A 225 -4.71 -21.33 -20.02
N ILE A 226 -4.97 -20.05 -19.81
CA ILE A 226 -5.67 -19.19 -20.81
C ILE A 226 -4.87 -19.11 -22.11
N GLY A 227 -3.54 -18.92 -22.02
CA GLY A 227 -2.66 -18.87 -23.18
C GLY A 227 -2.68 -20.19 -24.00
N GLN A 228 -2.68 -21.35 -23.32
CA GLN A 228 -2.80 -22.65 -23.97
C GLN A 228 -4.14 -22.82 -24.69
N ILE A 229 -5.24 -22.39 -24.04
CA ILE A 229 -6.58 -22.45 -24.71
C ILE A 229 -6.59 -21.57 -25.94
N ALA A 230 -6.05 -20.35 -25.89
CA ALA A 230 -5.95 -19.48 -27.06
C ALA A 230 -5.12 -20.11 -28.16
N ASN A 231 -3.99 -20.74 -27.87
CA ASN A 231 -3.15 -21.44 -28.81
C ASN A 231 -3.88 -22.60 -29.53
N ILE A 232 -4.62 -23.41 -28.77
CA ILE A 232 -5.41 -24.53 -29.33
C ILE A 232 -6.56 -24.01 -30.19
N SER A 233 -7.18 -22.88 -29.85
CA SER A 233 -8.30 -22.28 -30.57
C SER A 233 -7.87 -21.47 -31.79
N GLY A 234 -6.57 -21.32 -32.04
CA GLY A 234 -6.03 -20.57 -33.18
C GLY A 234 -6.23 -19.06 -33.12
N ILE A 235 -6.44 -18.51 -31.93
CA ILE A 235 -6.63 -17.06 -31.67
C ILE A 235 -5.29 -16.37 -31.49
#